data_a8521d2e1172de3d5c80c2665c7d9686
#
_entry.id   a8521d2e1172de3d5c80c2665c7d9686
#
_cell.length_a   1.000
_cell.length_b   1.000
_cell.length_c   1.000
_cell.angle_alpha   90.00
_cell.angle_beta   90.00
_cell.angle_gamma   90.00
#
_symmetry.space_group_name_H-M   'P 1'
#
loop_
_entity.id
_entity.type
_entity.pdbx_description
1 polymer ?
#
loop_
_entity_poly.entity_id
_entity_poly.type
_entity_poly.pdbx_seq_one_letter_code
_entity_poly.pdbx_strand_id
1 'polypeptide(L)'
;MKAIRDWERELSEVPIGFGGFSPQTMKKVKERIARMERKGRRRTLAVTVPVLAALAVLGIVFQDELLEWLTPHREPEPVLMEATEEPVTLRADFYDVNSFHVRYGDPFIIRYPYVGFETMGSEVSPEPVNTPEAYARWARENQIDLLRIPLGFVDDLAREGLLVPLDPLIERDQFALDGLYEPVVRAIREAGAGELYGLAPEFNAHVLYYNKTMFEQNQVPLPHDGMTWDDVLLAASRFSGQTPDGKPVYGLAFGGGWRGTLPRVALEAGLNQGLRLAIPDSRTPTLDTPAWNAWLEAVIAGAGQGWISAEEPSLVGGFIQDLIREDAFLSGRSAMLYSDYWMLHFIREANRLSQFTDEWGAVALSSQGPSGGADNGVSVSYVFAINAESPHRDLAWEWLKFVHGQDFALRAGQQGFGDLPSHLSAVNREDDPKAAFYRLDADPSAIVLRSELQREDWYWNLFFLVVSEVEQRLPDLLSGDLSVADMLAGLQQSAEALLATGPGEAVAP
;
A
#
# COMPACT_ATOMS: atom_id res chain seq x y z
N MET A 1 -44.18 16.27 -1.47
CA MET A 1 -44.36 16.66 -0.05
C MET A 1 -44.66 15.50 0.92
N LYS A 2 -45.02 14.28 0.46
CA LYS A 2 -45.20 13.12 1.35
C LYS A 2 -43.89 12.38 1.67
N ALA A 3 -42.95 12.32 0.74
CA ALA A 3 -41.67 11.62 0.91
C ALA A 3 -40.68 12.28 1.89
N ILE A 4 -40.90 13.56 2.23
CA ILE A 4 -40.01 14.31 3.15
C ILE A 4 -40.33 14.06 4.65
N ARG A 5 -41.51 13.46 4.93
CA ARG A 5 -41.92 13.17 6.32
C ARG A 5 -41.54 11.80 6.83
N ASP A 6 -41.23 10.85 5.93
CA ASP A 6 -40.98 9.48 6.36
C ASP A 6 -39.56 9.28 6.89
N TRP A 7 -38.52 9.92 6.31
CA TRP A 7 -37.16 9.81 6.80
C TRP A 7 -36.90 10.51 8.16
N GLU A 8 -37.68 11.59 8.47
CA GLU A 8 -37.60 12.24 9.81
C GLU A 8 -38.09 11.30 10.92
N ARG A 9 -38.96 10.35 10.60
CA ARG A 9 -39.50 9.37 11.54
C ARG A 9 -38.53 8.21 11.75
N GLU A 10 -37.88 7.73 10.67
CA GLU A 10 -36.87 6.67 10.73
C GLU A 10 -35.62 7.12 11.49
N LEU A 11 -35.16 8.38 11.35
CA LEU A 11 -34.02 8.90 12.08
C LEU A 11 -34.29 9.13 13.59
N SER A 12 -35.54 9.22 14.03
CA SER A 12 -35.90 9.37 15.43
C SER A 12 -35.94 8.06 16.22
N GLU A 13 -35.91 6.92 15.53
CA GLU A 13 -36.02 5.58 16.14
C GLU A 13 -34.68 4.83 16.25
N VAL A 14 -33.59 5.40 15.75
CA VAL A 14 -32.24 4.78 15.87
C VAL A 14 -31.55 5.29 17.11
N PRO A 15 -31.19 4.47 18.09
CA PRO A 15 -30.40 4.90 19.25
C PRO A 15 -28.94 5.09 18.84
N ILE A 16 -28.62 6.30 18.39
CA ILE A 16 -27.24 6.67 18.07
C ILE A 16 -26.58 7.19 19.34
N GLY A 17 -25.70 6.42 19.91
CA GLY A 17 -24.87 6.76 21.07
C GLY A 17 -23.69 7.70 20.72
N PHE A 18 -23.91 8.71 19.86
CA PHE A 18 -23.01 9.84 19.64
C PHE A 18 -23.84 11.10 19.43
N GLY A 19 -23.52 12.15 20.19
CA GLY A 19 -24.28 13.37 20.34
C GLY A 19 -24.79 13.96 19.03
N GLY A 20 -26.08 13.80 18.78
CA GLY A 20 -26.81 14.40 17.65
C GLY A 20 -26.80 15.92 17.76
N PHE A 21 -27.01 16.59 16.61
CA PHE A 21 -27.08 18.05 16.55
C PHE A 21 -28.07 18.62 17.57
N SER A 22 -27.63 19.61 18.33
CA SER A 22 -28.51 20.25 19.29
C SER A 22 -29.72 20.87 18.59
N PRO A 23 -30.89 20.97 19.26
CA PRO A 23 -32.08 21.63 18.71
C PRO A 23 -31.81 23.03 18.18
N GLN A 24 -30.84 23.74 18.74
CA GLN A 24 -30.42 25.08 18.32
C GLN A 24 -29.64 25.03 17.00
N THR A 25 -28.80 24.00 16.78
CA THR A 25 -28.05 23.80 15.53
C THR A 25 -29.00 23.43 14.38
N MET A 26 -29.99 22.57 14.63
CA MET A 26 -31.03 22.21 13.66
C MET A 26 -31.87 23.43 13.25
N LYS A 27 -32.21 24.30 14.20
CA LYS A 27 -32.94 25.53 13.91
C LYS A 27 -32.13 26.47 12.99
N LYS A 28 -30.83 26.63 13.26
CA LYS A 28 -29.94 27.47 12.43
C LYS A 28 -29.76 26.92 11.00
N VAL A 29 -29.71 25.60 10.82
CA VAL A 29 -29.65 24.95 9.49
C VAL A 29 -30.95 25.19 8.72
N LYS A 30 -32.11 24.98 9.35
CA LYS A 30 -33.43 25.22 8.72
C LYS A 30 -33.61 26.70 8.30
N GLU A 31 -33.18 27.65 9.12
CA GLU A 31 -33.23 29.08 8.79
C GLU A 31 -32.27 29.47 7.66
N ARG A 32 -31.12 28.81 7.56
CA ARG A 32 -30.14 29.05 6.47
C ARG A 32 -30.63 28.52 5.12
N ILE A 33 -31.26 27.34 5.10
CA ILE A 33 -31.91 26.76 3.91
C ILE A 33 -33.04 27.66 3.42
N ALA A 34 -33.92 28.11 4.32
CA ALA A 34 -35.05 29.01 3.96
C ALA A 34 -34.57 30.40 3.45
N ARG A 35 -33.39 30.87 3.84
CA ARG A 35 -32.79 32.10 3.28
C ARG A 35 -32.19 31.90 1.89
N MET A 36 -31.67 30.72 1.59
CA MET A 36 -31.14 30.41 0.25
C MET A 36 -32.27 30.29 -0.78
N GLU A 37 -33.41 29.69 -0.43
CA GLU A 37 -34.55 29.58 -1.30
C GLU A 37 -35.21 30.95 -1.65
N ARG A 38 -35.17 31.92 -0.76
CA ARG A 38 -35.71 33.27 -1.00
C ARG A 38 -34.83 34.15 -1.90
N LYS A 39 -33.52 33.87 -2.00
CA LYS A 39 -32.57 34.64 -2.83
C LYS A 39 -32.53 34.21 -4.30
N GLY A 40 -33.03 33.00 -4.65
CA GLY A 40 -32.97 32.41 -5.98
C GLY A 40 -34.02 32.91 -6.99
N ARG A 41 -35.03 33.71 -6.59
CA ARG A 41 -36.22 33.97 -7.43
C ARG A 41 -36.30 35.30 -8.20
N ARG A 42 -35.26 36.15 -8.22
CA ARG A 42 -35.37 37.48 -8.84
C ARG A 42 -34.24 37.92 -9.79
N ARG A 43 -33.36 37.03 -10.31
CA ARG A 43 -32.29 37.45 -11.27
C ARG A 43 -32.01 36.49 -12.42
N THR A 44 -32.97 35.74 -12.93
CA THR A 44 -32.71 34.70 -13.95
C THR A 44 -33.60 34.80 -15.19
N LEU A 45 -33.71 35.93 -15.86
CA LEU A 45 -34.42 35.98 -17.15
C LEU A 45 -33.72 36.77 -18.27
N ALA A 46 -32.55 37.34 -18.07
CA ALA A 46 -31.88 38.16 -19.13
C ALA A 46 -30.58 37.54 -19.68
N VAL A 47 -30.03 36.47 -19.09
CA VAL A 47 -28.72 35.87 -19.52
C VAL A 47 -28.88 34.44 -20.06
N THR A 48 -30.02 33.82 -19.93
CA THR A 48 -30.22 32.40 -20.24
C THR A 48 -30.35 32.05 -21.72
N VAL A 49 -30.81 32.96 -22.56
CA VAL A 49 -31.06 32.65 -23.97
C VAL A 49 -29.76 32.56 -24.80
N PRO A 50 -28.79 33.49 -24.69
CA PRO A 50 -27.55 33.37 -25.46
C PRO A 50 -26.63 32.24 -24.95
N VAL A 51 -26.67 31.91 -23.66
CA VAL A 51 -25.87 30.80 -23.09
C VAL A 51 -26.41 29.45 -23.53
N LEU A 52 -27.71 29.26 -23.58
CA LEU A 52 -28.33 28.03 -24.10
C LEU A 52 -28.12 27.84 -25.61
N ALA A 53 -28.08 28.93 -26.38
CA ALA A 53 -27.76 28.86 -27.80
C ALA A 53 -26.26 28.52 -28.04
N ALA A 54 -25.35 29.06 -27.25
CA ALA A 54 -23.92 28.74 -27.31
C ALA A 54 -23.66 27.27 -26.86
N LEU A 55 -24.35 26.79 -25.83
CA LEU A 55 -24.28 25.41 -25.39
C LEU A 55 -24.88 24.43 -26.41
N ALA A 56 -25.93 24.81 -27.12
CA ALA A 56 -26.48 23.99 -28.18
C ALA A 56 -25.57 23.89 -29.40
N VAL A 57 -24.88 24.97 -29.77
CA VAL A 57 -23.88 24.96 -30.86
C VAL A 57 -22.64 24.16 -30.46
N LEU A 58 -22.14 24.30 -29.25
CA LEU A 58 -21.07 23.47 -28.70
C LEU A 58 -21.47 21.98 -28.64
N GLY A 59 -22.69 21.68 -28.23
CA GLY A 59 -23.22 20.32 -28.22
C GLY A 59 -23.31 19.67 -29.60
N ILE A 60 -23.53 20.45 -30.67
CA ILE A 60 -23.60 19.94 -32.07
C ILE A 60 -22.18 19.77 -32.65
N VAL A 61 -21.23 20.64 -32.26
CA VAL A 61 -19.83 20.58 -32.77
C VAL A 61 -19.03 19.48 -32.09
N PHE A 62 -19.34 19.17 -30.84
CA PHE A 62 -18.64 18.17 -30.02
C PHE A 62 -19.54 16.98 -29.66
N GLN A 63 -20.60 16.72 -30.45
CA GLN A 63 -21.54 15.64 -30.14
C GLN A 63 -20.89 14.26 -30.09
N ASP A 64 -19.88 14.00 -30.91
CA ASP A 64 -19.23 12.71 -30.96
C ASP A 64 -18.29 12.52 -29.75
N GLU A 65 -17.51 13.55 -29.38
CA GLU A 65 -16.67 13.54 -28.16
C GLU A 65 -17.52 13.57 -26.88
N LEU A 66 -18.67 14.28 -26.89
CA LEU A 66 -19.58 14.33 -25.76
C LEU A 66 -20.35 13.00 -25.58
N LEU A 67 -20.66 12.31 -26.67
CA LEU A 67 -21.23 10.96 -26.65
C LEU A 67 -20.21 9.93 -26.17
N GLU A 68 -18.97 10.05 -26.55
CA GLU A 68 -17.88 9.20 -26.06
C GLU A 68 -17.61 9.43 -24.56
N TRP A 69 -17.75 10.68 -24.07
CA TRP A 69 -17.59 11.04 -22.65
C TRP A 69 -18.85 10.72 -21.81
N LEU A 70 -20.04 10.75 -22.40
CA LEU A 70 -21.32 10.44 -21.74
C LEU A 70 -21.74 8.98 -21.87
N THR A 71 -21.11 8.21 -22.77
CA THR A 71 -21.23 6.75 -22.70
C THR A 71 -20.32 6.28 -21.59
N PRO A 72 -20.86 5.92 -20.40
CA PRO A 72 -20.05 5.16 -19.48
C PRO A 72 -19.50 3.99 -20.29
N HIS A 73 -18.18 3.74 -20.20
CA HIS A 73 -17.65 2.44 -20.61
C HIS A 73 -18.50 1.42 -19.86
N ARG A 74 -19.50 0.89 -20.56
CA ARG A 74 -20.31 -0.17 -20.01
C ARG A 74 -19.36 -1.34 -19.93
N GLU A 75 -18.82 -1.58 -18.74
CA GLU A 75 -18.30 -2.91 -18.47
C GLU A 75 -19.36 -3.88 -18.99
N PRO A 76 -19.01 -4.90 -19.78
CA PRO A 76 -19.98 -5.88 -20.25
C PRO A 76 -20.81 -6.27 -19.04
N GLU A 77 -22.14 -6.11 -19.16
CA GLU A 77 -23.04 -6.46 -18.04
C GLU A 77 -22.60 -7.85 -17.61
N PRO A 78 -22.25 -8.05 -16.33
CA PRO A 78 -21.84 -9.36 -15.90
C PRO A 78 -22.94 -10.30 -16.37
N VAL A 79 -22.56 -11.37 -17.07
CA VAL A 79 -23.50 -12.43 -17.40
C VAL A 79 -24.09 -12.81 -16.06
N LEU A 80 -25.33 -12.34 -15.80
CA LEU A 80 -26.06 -12.73 -14.61
C LEU A 80 -26.18 -14.25 -14.78
N MET A 81 -25.32 -15.00 -14.09
CA MET A 81 -25.58 -16.40 -13.88
C MET A 81 -27.02 -16.44 -13.39
N GLU A 82 -27.89 -17.12 -14.15
CA GLU A 82 -29.29 -17.30 -13.74
C GLU A 82 -29.22 -17.67 -12.26
N ALA A 83 -29.80 -16.80 -11.42
CA ALA A 83 -29.70 -16.94 -9.98
C ALA A 83 -30.21 -18.33 -9.64
N THR A 84 -29.32 -19.25 -9.39
CA THR A 84 -29.70 -20.54 -8.82
C THR A 84 -30.30 -20.16 -7.47
N GLU A 85 -31.58 -20.46 -7.26
CA GLU A 85 -32.31 -20.13 -6.03
C GLU A 85 -31.68 -20.86 -4.81
N GLU A 86 -30.71 -21.73 -5.04
CA GLU A 86 -30.03 -22.49 -4.00
C GLU A 86 -28.85 -21.70 -3.40
N PRO A 87 -28.83 -21.50 -2.08
CA PRO A 87 -27.71 -20.84 -1.41
C PRO A 87 -26.40 -21.59 -1.63
N VAL A 88 -25.34 -20.86 -1.98
CA VAL A 88 -23.97 -21.40 -2.14
C VAL A 88 -23.07 -20.77 -1.11
N THR A 89 -22.25 -21.60 -0.44
CA THR A 89 -21.23 -21.10 0.49
C THR A 89 -19.84 -21.31 -0.12
N LEU A 90 -19.09 -20.23 -0.29
CA LEU A 90 -17.68 -20.27 -0.66
C LEU A 90 -16.81 -20.35 0.60
N ARG A 91 -15.85 -21.25 0.62
CA ARG A 91 -14.83 -21.34 1.66
C ARG A 91 -13.60 -20.57 1.25
N ALA A 92 -13.22 -19.60 2.08
CA ALA A 92 -12.11 -18.70 1.80
C ALA A 92 -11.00 -18.83 2.84
N ASP A 93 -9.75 -18.94 2.38
CA ASP A 93 -8.59 -18.80 3.26
C ASP A 93 -8.45 -17.34 3.70
N PHE A 94 -8.81 -17.08 4.96
CA PHE A 94 -8.62 -15.78 5.57
C PHE A 94 -8.63 -15.91 7.12
N TYR A 95 -7.64 -15.29 7.77
CA TYR A 95 -7.40 -15.47 9.21
C TYR A 95 -8.43 -14.80 10.11
N ASP A 96 -9.02 -13.67 9.67
CA ASP A 96 -9.99 -12.91 10.46
C ASP A 96 -11.32 -12.77 9.72
N VAL A 97 -12.35 -13.41 10.28
CA VAL A 97 -13.70 -13.44 9.71
C VAL A 97 -14.26 -12.03 9.50
N ASN A 98 -14.11 -11.15 10.52
CA ASN A 98 -14.69 -9.81 10.46
C ASN A 98 -14.01 -8.96 9.39
N SER A 99 -12.68 -8.99 9.33
CA SER A 99 -11.91 -8.28 8.32
C SER A 99 -12.25 -8.76 6.91
N PHE A 100 -12.41 -10.09 6.72
CA PHE A 100 -12.84 -10.64 5.43
C PHE A 100 -14.22 -10.11 5.02
N HIS A 101 -15.19 -10.21 5.92
CA HIS A 101 -16.56 -9.75 5.64
C HIS A 101 -16.60 -8.27 5.31
N VAL A 102 -16.00 -7.41 6.14
CA VAL A 102 -16.00 -5.95 5.92
C VAL A 102 -15.33 -5.58 4.59
N ARG A 103 -14.21 -6.23 4.24
CA ARG A 103 -13.43 -5.86 3.06
C ARG A 103 -13.94 -6.51 1.78
N TYR A 104 -14.24 -7.80 1.80
CA TYR A 104 -14.46 -8.62 0.60
C TYR A 104 -15.84 -9.28 0.56
N GLY A 105 -16.28 -9.87 1.68
CA GLY A 105 -17.47 -10.72 1.73
C GLY A 105 -18.77 -9.95 1.62
N ASP A 106 -19.03 -9.03 2.56
CA ASP A 106 -20.31 -8.30 2.60
C ASP A 106 -20.55 -7.44 1.33
N PRO A 107 -19.55 -6.73 0.78
CA PRO A 107 -19.72 -6.05 -0.50
C PRO A 107 -20.12 -6.97 -1.65
N PHE A 108 -19.62 -8.21 -1.66
CA PHE A 108 -20.00 -9.20 -2.66
C PHE A 108 -21.40 -9.76 -2.43
N ILE A 109 -21.76 -10.08 -1.18
CA ILE A 109 -23.09 -10.59 -0.80
C ILE A 109 -24.19 -9.58 -1.16
N ILE A 110 -23.93 -8.28 -1.04
CA ILE A 110 -24.88 -7.24 -1.47
C ILE A 110 -25.24 -7.39 -2.95
N ARG A 111 -24.27 -7.78 -3.80
CA ARG A 111 -24.48 -7.99 -5.24
C ARG A 111 -25.00 -9.41 -5.56
N TYR A 112 -24.61 -10.40 -4.75
CA TYR A 112 -24.95 -11.82 -4.92
C TYR A 112 -25.56 -12.38 -3.63
N PRO A 113 -26.84 -12.08 -3.30
CA PRO A 113 -27.47 -12.38 -2.01
C PRO A 113 -27.61 -13.88 -1.69
N TYR A 114 -27.47 -14.74 -2.69
CA TYR A 114 -27.51 -16.20 -2.52
C TYR A 114 -26.15 -16.80 -2.13
N VAL A 115 -25.10 -15.98 -2.07
CA VAL A 115 -23.74 -16.41 -1.70
C VAL A 115 -23.48 -16.15 -0.23
N GLY A 116 -22.99 -17.16 0.47
CA GLY A 116 -22.41 -17.05 1.81
C GLY A 116 -20.91 -17.30 1.78
N PHE A 117 -20.23 -16.93 2.85
CA PHE A 117 -18.80 -17.23 3.04
C PHE A 117 -18.57 -17.95 4.36
N GLU A 118 -17.68 -18.93 4.32
CA GLU A 118 -17.06 -19.55 5.47
C GLU A 118 -15.56 -19.28 5.39
N THR A 119 -14.98 -18.61 6.40
CA THR A 119 -13.55 -18.29 6.39
C THR A 119 -12.79 -19.20 7.33
N MET A 120 -11.63 -19.65 6.89
CA MET A 120 -10.69 -20.45 7.64
C MET A 120 -9.27 -20.02 7.30
N GLY A 121 -8.48 -19.60 8.28
CA GLY A 121 -7.14 -19.11 8.03
C GLY A 121 -6.08 -20.20 8.12
N SER A 122 -5.28 -20.34 7.08
CA SER A 122 -4.10 -21.19 7.07
C SER A 122 -3.08 -20.76 8.14
N GLU A 123 -2.98 -19.47 8.41
CA GLU A 123 -2.09 -18.84 9.40
C GLU A 123 -2.43 -19.21 10.85
N VAL A 124 -3.67 -19.60 11.12
CA VAL A 124 -4.13 -20.03 12.47
C VAL A 124 -4.37 -21.53 12.56
N SER A 125 -3.90 -22.29 11.57
CA SER A 125 -3.94 -23.75 11.58
C SER A 125 -3.14 -24.29 12.77
N PRO A 126 -3.63 -25.36 13.45
CA PRO A 126 -2.88 -26.02 14.52
C PRO A 126 -1.54 -26.61 14.06
N GLU A 127 -1.43 -26.98 12.79
CA GLU A 127 -0.18 -27.43 12.17
C GLU A 127 0.38 -26.33 11.29
N PRO A 128 1.72 -26.13 11.25
CA PRO A 128 2.33 -25.11 10.41
C PRO A 128 2.01 -25.32 8.92
N VAL A 129 1.52 -24.27 8.26
CA VAL A 129 1.16 -24.24 6.84
C VAL A 129 2.09 -23.27 6.10
N ASN A 130 3.39 -23.44 6.33
CA ASN A 130 4.43 -22.53 5.86
C ASN A 130 5.20 -23.03 4.62
N THR A 131 4.80 -24.18 4.06
CA THR A 131 5.34 -24.69 2.79
C THR A 131 4.22 -24.91 1.78
N PRO A 132 4.51 -24.88 0.45
CA PRO A 132 3.51 -25.14 -0.58
C PRO A 132 2.78 -26.47 -0.39
N GLU A 133 3.50 -27.54 -0.05
CA GLU A 133 2.93 -28.88 0.12
C GLU A 133 2.02 -28.95 1.35
N ALA A 134 2.42 -28.31 2.46
CA ALA A 134 1.58 -28.22 3.65
C ALA A 134 0.32 -27.41 3.37
N TYR A 135 0.46 -26.30 2.64
CA TYR A 135 -0.65 -25.46 2.21
C TYR A 135 -1.62 -26.22 1.29
N ALA A 136 -1.11 -26.93 0.28
CA ALA A 136 -1.94 -27.69 -0.66
C ALA A 136 -2.74 -28.78 0.07
N ARG A 137 -2.12 -29.51 1.00
CA ARG A 137 -2.78 -30.51 1.84
C ARG A 137 -3.87 -29.88 2.69
N TRP A 138 -3.56 -28.81 3.41
CA TRP A 138 -4.51 -28.07 4.24
C TRP A 138 -5.70 -27.55 3.43
N ALA A 139 -5.47 -26.96 2.27
CA ALA A 139 -6.51 -26.43 1.41
C ALA A 139 -7.47 -27.53 0.90
N ARG A 140 -6.95 -28.71 0.55
CA ARG A 140 -7.74 -29.88 0.14
C ARG A 140 -8.57 -30.43 1.30
N GLU A 141 -7.95 -30.65 2.46
CA GLU A 141 -8.62 -31.20 3.66
C GLU A 141 -9.77 -30.31 4.12
N ASN A 142 -9.62 -28.98 4.00
CA ASN A 142 -10.63 -28.01 4.39
C ASN A 142 -11.54 -27.58 3.22
N GLN A 143 -11.34 -28.13 2.03
CA GLN A 143 -12.15 -27.83 0.83
C GLN A 143 -12.25 -26.32 0.55
N ILE A 144 -11.12 -25.63 0.62
CA ILE A 144 -11.06 -24.19 0.38
C ILE A 144 -11.29 -23.89 -1.11
N ASP A 145 -12.21 -22.98 -1.42
CA ASP A 145 -12.53 -22.53 -2.78
C ASP A 145 -11.64 -21.36 -3.21
N LEU A 146 -11.49 -20.37 -2.31
CA LEU A 146 -10.71 -19.16 -2.50
C LEU A 146 -9.43 -19.23 -1.68
N LEU A 147 -8.31 -19.41 -2.38
CA LEU A 147 -7.00 -19.54 -1.78
C LEU A 147 -6.35 -18.15 -1.63
N ARG A 148 -5.75 -17.88 -0.47
CA ARG A 148 -4.96 -16.68 -0.20
C ARG A 148 -3.51 -17.10 0.00
N ILE A 149 -2.72 -17.08 -1.06
CA ILE A 149 -1.38 -17.65 -1.10
C ILE A 149 -0.29 -16.58 -1.17
N PRO A 150 0.86 -16.78 -0.50
CA PRO A 150 2.04 -15.96 -0.76
C PRO A 150 2.45 -16.02 -2.22
N LEU A 151 2.93 -14.89 -2.77
CA LEU A 151 3.37 -14.84 -4.19
C LEU A 151 4.37 -15.93 -4.52
N GLY A 152 5.34 -16.20 -3.64
CA GLY A 152 6.35 -17.24 -3.84
C GLY A 152 5.83 -18.69 -3.78
N PHE A 153 4.52 -18.93 -3.53
CA PHE A 153 3.92 -20.28 -3.58
C PHE A 153 3.27 -20.60 -4.91
N VAL A 154 3.10 -19.58 -5.78
CA VAL A 154 2.29 -19.68 -6.99
C VAL A 154 2.77 -20.81 -7.90
N ASP A 155 4.08 -20.86 -8.24
CA ASP A 155 4.64 -21.86 -9.16
C ASP A 155 4.52 -23.30 -8.59
N ASP A 156 4.85 -23.48 -7.32
CA ASP A 156 4.79 -24.80 -6.67
C ASP A 156 3.35 -25.33 -6.63
N LEU A 157 2.39 -24.51 -6.24
CA LEU A 157 0.98 -24.89 -6.16
C LEU A 157 0.34 -25.07 -7.55
N ALA A 158 0.79 -24.32 -8.56
CA ALA A 158 0.39 -24.51 -9.94
C ALA A 158 0.89 -25.85 -10.49
N ARG A 159 2.17 -26.19 -10.23
CA ARG A 159 2.73 -27.50 -10.60
C ARG A 159 2.06 -28.67 -9.91
N GLU A 160 1.57 -28.50 -8.69
CA GLU A 160 0.74 -29.49 -8.00
C GLU A 160 -0.69 -29.60 -8.54
N GLY A 161 -1.08 -28.74 -9.48
CA GLY A 161 -2.41 -28.72 -10.07
C GLY A 161 -3.51 -28.20 -9.14
N LEU A 162 -3.14 -27.48 -8.06
CA LEU A 162 -4.11 -26.93 -7.11
C LEU A 162 -4.76 -25.64 -7.64
N LEU A 163 -4.11 -24.90 -8.53
CA LEU A 163 -4.55 -23.59 -8.98
C LEU A 163 -5.23 -23.65 -10.35
N VAL A 164 -6.29 -22.87 -10.52
CA VAL A 164 -6.94 -22.66 -11.83
C VAL A 164 -6.12 -21.66 -12.63
N PRO A 165 -5.70 -21.97 -13.89
CA PRO A 165 -5.15 -20.97 -14.81
C PRO A 165 -6.20 -19.90 -15.12
N LEU A 166 -5.87 -18.62 -14.93
CA LEU A 166 -6.82 -17.53 -15.10
C LEU A 166 -6.86 -17.01 -16.55
N ASP A 167 -5.80 -17.15 -17.34
CA ASP A 167 -5.75 -16.61 -18.71
C ASP A 167 -6.94 -17.04 -19.58
N PRO A 168 -7.42 -18.31 -19.58
CA PRO A 168 -8.63 -18.70 -20.31
C PRO A 168 -9.91 -18.03 -19.79
N LEU A 169 -10.01 -17.76 -18.49
CA LEU A 169 -11.16 -17.08 -17.89
C LEU A 169 -11.15 -15.59 -18.21
N ILE A 170 -9.97 -14.97 -18.18
CA ILE A 170 -9.74 -13.57 -18.56
C ILE A 170 -10.13 -13.36 -20.03
N GLU A 171 -9.70 -14.25 -20.93
CA GLU A 171 -10.05 -14.18 -22.36
C GLU A 171 -11.56 -14.40 -22.59
N ARG A 172 -12.14 -15.41 -21.93
CA ARG A 172 -13.58 -15.71 -22.04
C ARG A 172 -14.45 -14.52 -21.67
N ASP A 173 -14.14 -13.88 -20.56
CA ASP A 173 -14.96 -12.80 -19.97
C ASP A 173 -14.44 -11.40 -20.34
N GLN A 174 -13.39 -11.30 -21.14
CA GLN A 174 -12.75 -10.04 -21.56
C GLN A 174 -12.40 -9.16 -20.35
N PHE A 175 -11.90 -9.78 -19.27
CA PHE A 175 -11.53 -9.06 -18.07
C PHE A 175 -10.31 -8.16 -18.33
N ALA A 176 -10.46 -6.85 -18.07
CA ALA A 176 -9.46 -5.83 -18.38
C ALA A 176 -8.30 -5.83 -17.35
N LEU A 177 -7.17 -6.43 -17.71
CA LEU A 177 -5.96 -6.39 -16.88
C LEU A 177 -5.24 -5.03 -16.90
N ASP A 178 -5.43 -4.22 -17.94
CA ASP A 178 -4.87 -2.88 -18.08
C ASP A 178 -5.42 -1.86 -17.07
N GLY A 179 -6.53 -2.20 -16.41
CA GLY A 179 -7.01 -1.48 -15.23
C GLY A 179 -6.20 -1.73 -13.97
N LEU A 180 -5.33 -2.75 -13.94
CA LEU A 180 -4.53 -3.11 -12.77
C LEU A 180 -3.09 -2.55 -12.89
N TYR A 181 -2.45 -2.34 -11.74
CA TYR A 181 -1.06 -1.88 -11.68
C TYR A 181 -0.12 -2.93 -12.28
N GLU A 182 0.45 -2.58 -13.43
CA GLU A 182 1.16 -3.49 -14.32
C GLU A 182 2.34 -4.22 -13.66
N PRO A 183 3.22 -3.60 -12.83
CA PRO A 183 4.31 -4.33 -12.19
C PRO A 183 3.84 -5.47 -11.30
N VAL A 184 2.70 -5.32 -10.61
CA VAL A 184 2.10 -6.38 -9.78
C VAL A 184 1.59 -7.53 -10.66
N VAL A 185 0.87 -7.23 -11.74
CA VAL A 185 0.37 -8.27 -12.67
C VAL A 185 1.54 -9.05 -13.29
N ARG A 186 2.60 -8.35 -13.70
CA ARG A 186 3.80 -8.98 -14.25
C ARG A 186 4.52 -9.86 -13.22
N ALA A 187 4.65 -9.40 -11.97
CA ALA A 187 5.26 -10.20 -10.91
C ALA A 187 4.47 -11.50 -10.64
N ILE A 188 3.12 -11.43 -10.62
CA ILE A 188 2.29 -12.63 -10.45
C ILE A 188 2.44 -13.59 -11.64
N ARG A 189 2.49 -13.05 -12.87
CA ARG A 189 2.71 -13.85 -14.07
C ARG A 189 4.09 -14.49 -14.07
N GLU A 190 5.13 -13.78 -13.67
CA GLU A 190 6.49 -14.31 -13.55
C GLU A 190 6.55 -15.43 -12.49
N ALA A 191 5.94 -15.20 -11.31
CA ALA A 191 5.82 -16.21 -10.26
C ALA A 191 5.05 -17.47 -10.73
N GLY A 192 4.19 -17.36 -11.74
CA GLY A 192 3.47 -18.48 -12.36
C GLY A 192 4.13 -19.01 -13.63
N ALA A 193 5.44 -18.83 -13.80
CA ALA A 193 6.22 -19.30 -14.97
C ALA A 193 5.64 -18.83 -16.32
N GLY A 194 5.04 -17.65 -16.37
CA GLY A 194 4.47 -17.03 -17.56
C GLY A 194 2.95 -17.09 -17.66
N GLU A 195 2.26 -17.78 -16.75
CA GLU A 195 0.80 -17.86 -16.68
C GLU A 195 0.27 -17.17 -15.42
N LEU A 196 -0.97 -16.66 -15.46
CA LEU A 196 -1.65 -16.11 -14.28
C LEU A 196 -2.47 -17.20 -13.60
N TYR A 197 -2.18 -17.44 -12.31
CA TYR A 197 -2.93 -18.36 -11.46
C TYR A 197 -3.69 -17.66 -10.34
N GLY A 198 -3.56 -16.33 -10.24
CA GLY A 198 -4.24 -15.53 -9.26
C GLY A 198 -4.06 -14.05 -9.55
N LEU A 199 -4.70 -13.22 -8.73
CA LEU A 199 -4.60 -11.77 -8.76
C LEU A 199 -4.43 -11.23 -7.34
N ALA A 200 -3.72 -10.12 -7.19
CA ALA A 200 -3.56 -9.44 -5.92
C ALA A 200 -4.46 -8.19 -5.91
N PRO A 201 -5.45 -8.10 -5.02
CA PRO A 201 -6.32 -6.92 -4.94
C PRO A 201 -5.58 -5.70 -4.41
N GLU A 202 -4.46 -5.92 -3.74
CA GLU A 202 -3.69 -4.90 -3.05
C GLU A 202 -2.19 -5.20 -3.14
N PHE A 203 -1.40 -4.15 -3.04
CA PHE A 203 0.06 -4.21 -2.96
C PHE A 203 0.58 -3.15 -1.99
N ASN A 204 1.80 -3.29 -1.52
CA ASN A 204 2.50 -2.25 -0.76
C ASN A 204 3.68 -1.70 -1.57
N ALA A 205 4.05 -0.45 -1.29
CA ALA A 205 5.17 0.22 -1.94
C ALA A 205 5.67 1.39 -1.08
N HIS A 206 6.87 1.88 -1.37
CA HIS A 206 7.45 3.03 -0.71
C HIS A 206 7.63 4.19 -1.69
N VAL A 207 7.39 5.41 -1.22
CA VAL A 207 7.62 6.64 -1.97
C VAL A 207 8.35 7.66 -1.10
N LEU A 208 8.86 8.70 -1.74
CA LEU A 208 9.41 9.86 -1.04
C LEU A 208 8.31 10.90 -0.86
N TYR A 209 7.85 11.09 0.37
CA TYR A 209 7.02 12.21 0.77
C TYR A 209 7.90 13.45 0.97
N TYR A 210 7.37 14.64 0.71
CA TYR A 210 8.10 15.87 0.93
C TYR A 210 7.18 17.01 1.39
N ASN A 211 7.72 17.86 2.25
CA ASN A 211 7.07 19.05 2.78
C ASN A 211 7.36 20.25 1.84
N LYS A 212 6.40 20.61 0.99
CA LYS A 212 6.54 21.72 0.03
C LYS A 212 6.88 23.04 0.70
N THR A 213 6.22 23.32 1.83
CA THR A 213 6.41 24.54 2.60
C THR A 213 7.87 24.69 3.03
N MET A 214 8.50 23.62 3.52
CA MET A 214 9.91 23.64 3.90
C MET A 214 10.83 23.86 2.70
N PHE A 215 10.57 23.21 1.57
CA PHE A 215 11.36 23.38 0.35
C PHE A 215 11.30 24.81 -0.17
N GLU A 216 10.12 25.42 -0.20
CA GLU A 216 9.92 26.81 -0.66
C GLU A 216 10.60 27.81 0.28
N GLN A 217 10.45 27.65 1.60
CA GLN A 217 11.08 28.51 2.60
C GLN A 217 12.61 28.48 2.54
N ASN A 218 13.19 27.32 2.21
CA ASN A 218 14.65 27.14 2.11
C ASN A 218 15.17 27.35 0.68
N GLN A 219 14.30 27.69 -0.30
CA GLN A 219 14.67 27.90 -1.71
C GLN A 219 15.37 26.67 -2.33
N VAL A 220 15.00 25.46 -1.91
CA VAL A 220 15.46 24.19 -2.47
C VAL A 220 14.48 23.77 -3.56
N PRO A 221 14.94 23.30 -4.73
CA PRO A 221 14.05 22.76 -5.76
C PRO A 221 13.21 21.58 -5.21
N LEU A 222 11.91 21.55 -5.59
CA LEU A 222 11.01 20.47 -5.17
C LEU A 222 11.48 19.11 -5.71
N PRO A 223 11.28 18.01 -4.96
CA PRO A 223 11.46 16.67 -5.46
C PRO A 223 10.57 16.37 -6.67
N HIS A 224 11.03 15.49 -7.54
CA HIS A 224 10.31 15.04 -8.73
C HIS A 224 10.44 13.53 -8.93
N ASP A 225 9.55 12.93 -9.72
CA ASP A 225 9.61 11.51 -10.04
C ASP A 225 10.93 11.16 -10.74
N GLY A 226 11.45 9.98 -10.42
CA GLY A 226 12.68 9.44 -10.99
C GLY A 226 13.98 9.93 -10.32
N MET A 227 13.88 10.66 -9.20
CA MET A 227 15.08 10.98 -8.40
C MET A 227 15.78 9.70 -7.95
N THR A 228 17.11 9.74 -8.02
CA THR A 228 17.97 8.70 -7.42
C THR A 228 18.16 8.94 -5.91
N TRP A 229 18.66 7.96 -5.20
CA TRP A 229 19.01 8.14 -3.79
C TRP A 229 20.10 9.20 -3.60
N ASP A 230 21.04 9.33 -4.52
CA ASP A 230 22.06 10.39 -4.47
C ASP A 230 21.41 11.80 -4.56
N ASP A 231 20.39 11.96 -5.42
CA ASP A 231 19.63 13.21 -5.53
C ASP A 231 18.87 13.50 -4.22
N VAL A 232 18.25 12.48 -3.62
CA VAL A 232 17.52 12.60 -2.35
C VAL A 232 18.46 13.01 -1.21
N LEU A 233 19.60 12.34 -1.06
CA LEU A 233 20.60 12.65 -0.03
C LEU A 233 21.20 14.04 -0.23
N LEU A 234 21.50 14.42 -1.49
CA LEU A 234 21.97 15.76 -1.82
C LEU A 234 20.93 16.84 -1.48
N ALA A 235 19.64 16.60 -1.76
CA ALA A 235 18.58 17.53 -1.38
C ALA A 235 18.43 17.60 0.13
N ALA A 236 18.47 16.45 0.85
CA ALA A 236 18.35 16.36 2.29
C ALA A 236 19.46 17.14 3.02
N SER A 237 20.69 17.08 2.52
CA SER A 237 21.84 17.77 3.12
C SER A 237 21.72 19.30 3.16
N ARG A 238 20.73 19.87 2.46
CA ARG A 238 20.44 21.31 2.46
C ARG A 238 19.57 21.76 3.63
N PHE A 239 19.03 20.82 4.39
CA PHE A 239 18.17 21.10 5.53
C PHE A 239 18.88 20.66 6.82
N SER A 240 19.04 21.60 7.71
CA SER A 240 19.54 21.37 9.08
C SER A 240 19.18 22.59 9.92
N GLY A 241 19.15 22.45 11.22
CA GLY A 241 18.88 23.55 12.12
C GLY A 241 18.03 23.15 13.31
N GLN A 242 17.33 24.12 13.86
CA GLN A 242 16.43 23.94 14.97
C GLN A 242 15.15 24.76 14.77
N THR A 243 14.05 24.24 15.23
CA THR A 243 12.79 24.98 15.37
C THR A 243 12.92 26.06 16.43
N PRO A 244 11.98 27.03 16.51
CA PRO A 244 12.01 28.07 17.54
C PRO A 244 12.00 27.56 18.98
N ASP A 245 11.43 26.35 19.21
CA ASP A 245 11.41 25.65 20.50
C ASP A 245 12.64 24.73 20.70
N GLY A 246 13.63 24.82 19.81
CA GLY A 246 14.92 24.14 19.96
C GLY A 246 14.96 22.69 19.54
N LYS A 247 13.91 22.14 18.90
CA LYS A 247 13.93 20.78 18.34
C LYS A 247 14.71 20.74 17.02
N PRO A 248 15.41 19.63 16.70
CA PRO A 248 16.16 19.53 15.48
C PRO A 248 15.26 19.48 14.25
N VAL A 249 15.76 20.05 13.14
CA VAL A 249 15.18 20.03 11.78
C VAL A 249 16.02 19.14 10.90
N TYR A 250 15.37 18.28 10.12
CA TYR A 250 15.99 17.27 9.27
C TYR A 250 15.67 17.47 7.80
N GLY A 251 16.57 17.05 6.93
CA GLY A 251 16.32 16.95 5.50
C GLY A 251 15.58 15.67 5.14
N LEU A 252 15.89 14.57 5.83
CA LEU A 252 15.30 13.27 5.57
C LEU A 252 15.00 12.53 6.88
N ALA A 253 13.82 11.95 6.94
CA ALA A 253 13.43 10.91 7.89
C ALA A 253 13.08 9.62 7.14
N PHE A 254 13.21 8.49 7.80
CA PHE A 254 12.81 7.19 7.28
C PHE A 254 11.67 6.65 8.12
N GLY A 255 10.65 6.09 7.45
CA GLY A 255 9.51 5.43 8.09
C GLY A 255 8.71 6.35 8.99
N GLY A 256 7.42 6.16 9.07
CA GLY A 256 6.57 6.90 9.99
C GLY A 256 6.48 6.19 11.34
N GLY A 257 6.76 6.89 12.39
CA GLY A 257 6.24 6.79 13.75
C GLY A 257 6.34 5.49 14.56
N TRP A 258 6.54 4.30 14.02
CA TRP A 258 6.51 3.06 14.81
C TRP A 258 7.18 1.85 14.16
N ARG A 259 7.84 2.02 13.02
CA ARG A 259 8.31 0.89 12.23
C ARG A 259 9.80 0.62 12.26
N GLY A 260 10.53 1.19 13.17
CA GLY A 260 11.91 0.75 13.36
C GLY A 260 12.91 1.88 13.58
N THR A 261 14.05 1.44 14.03
CA THR A 261 15.26 2.23 14.23
C THR A 261 15.86 2.69 12.90
N LEU A 262 16.70 3.72 12.92
CA LEU A 262 17.43 4.17 11.73
C LEU A 262 18.17 3.02 11.01
N PRO A 263 18.89 2.11 11.69
CA PRO A 263 19.54 0.97 11.05
C PRO A 263 18.59 0.08 10.25
N ARG A 264 17.45 -0.25 10.85
CA ARG A 264 16.45 -1.10 10.20
C ARG A 264 15.88 -0.46 8.93
N VAL A 265 15.41 0.80 9.03
CA VAL A 265 14.80 1.47 7.89
C VAL A 265 15.79 1.85 6.80
N ALA A 266 17.04 2.13 7.16
CA ALA A 266 18.14 2.31 6.21
C ALA A 266 18.48 1.01 5.47
N LEU A 267 18.45 -0.13 6.18
CA LEU A 267 18.64 -1.45 5.56
C LEU A 267 17.50 -1.74 4.58
N GLU A 268 16.25 -1.56 4.99
CA GLU A 268 15.07 -1.73 4.13
C GLU A 268 15.11 -0.82 2.89
N ALA A 269 15.51 0.45 3.04
CA ALA A 269 15.69 1.36 1.92
C ALA A 269 16.83 0.93 0.99
N GLY A 270 17.91 0.36 1.53
CA GLY A 270 18.97 -0.26 0.75
C GLY A 270 18.48 -1.45 -0.08
N LEU A 271 17.67 -2.32 0.52
CA LEU A 271 17.06 -3.45 -0.18
C LEU A 271 16.08 -2.97 -1.27
N ASN A 272 15.27 -1.95 -0.97
CA ASN A 272 14.29 -1.40 -1.91
C ASN A 272 14.94 -0.78 -3.16
N GLN A 273 16.19 -0.28 -3.07
CA GLN A 273 16.96 0.19 -4.22
C GLN A 273 17.78 -0.91 -4.92
N GLY A 274 17.58 -2.19 -4.54
CA GLY A 274 18.19 -3.33 -5.21
C GLY A 274 19.50 -3.84 -4.57
N LEU A 275 19.91 -3.33 -3.39
CA LEU A 275 20.98 -3.95 -2.65
C LEU A 275 20.53 -5.32 -2.10
N ARG A 276 21.44 -6.24 -1.90
CA ARG A 276 21.13 -7.61 -1.44
C ARG A 276 21.93 -7.95 -0.19
N LEU A 277 21.33 -8.73 0.71
CA LEU A 277 22.04 -9.27 1.89
C LEU A 277 22.89 -10.48 1.53
N ALA A 278 22.42 -11.28 0.57
CA ALA A 278 23.11 -12.47 0.09
C ALA A 278 22.71 -12.81 -1.34
N ILE A 279 23.54 -13.63 -1.99
CA ILE A 279 23.20 -14.33 -3.25
C ILE A 279 22.26 -15.49 -2.89
N PRO A 280 21.01 -15.53 -3.40
CA PRO A 280 19.99 -16.49 -2.93
C PRO A 280 20.42 -17.94 -3.07
N ASP A 281 20.86 -18.37 -4.27
CA ASP A 281 21.15 -19.76 -4.61
C ASP A 281 22.31 -20.34 -3.77
N SER A 282 23.33 -19.54 -3.51
CA SER A 282 24.51 -19.96 -2.77
C SER A 282 24.45 -19.60 -1.28
N ARG A 283 23.47 -18.80 -0.88
CA ARG A 283 23.37 -18.16 0.45
C ARG A 283 24.66 -17.45 0.85
N THR A 284 25.39 -16.90 -0.12
CA THR A 284 26.64 -16.17 0.13
C THR A 284 26.32 -14.74 0.52
N PRO A 285 26.70 -14.26 1.73
CA PRO A 285 26.48 -12.88 2.15
C PRO A 285 27.16 -11.89 1.21
N THR A 286 26.54 -10.72 1.01
CA THR A 286 27.02 -9.64 0.14
C THR A 286 27.03 -8.29 0.86
N LEU A 287 27.39 -8.29 2.14
CA LEU A 287 27.36 -7.09 3.01
C LEU A 287 28.59 -6.22 2.82
N ASP A 288 29.79 -6.82 2.72
CA ASP A 288 31.03 -6.10 2.48
C ASP A 288 31.21 -5.83 0.97
N THR A 289 30.37 -4.94 0.45
CA THR A 289 30.40 -4.48 -0.95
C THR A 289 30.52 -2.97 -1.05
N PRO A 290 31.11 -2.43 -2.14
CA PRO A 290 31.18 -0.97 -2.34
C PRO A 290 29.81 -0.29 -2.30
N ALA A 291 28.75 -0.96 -2.77
CA ALA A 291 27.41 -0.39 -2.81
C ALA A 291 26.79 -0.27 -1.40
N TRP A 292 26.89 -1.31 -0.56
CA TRP A 292 26.47 -1.22 0.84
C TRP A 292 27.31 -0.20 1.62
N ASN A 293 28.62 -0.17 1.38
CA ASN A 293 29.51 0.79 2.02
C ASN A 293 29.08 2.22 1.70
N ALA A 294 28.97 2.57 0.42
CA ALA A 294 28.57 3.92 -0.01
C ALA A 294 27.20 4.33 0.54
N TRP A 295 26.24 3.41 0.54
CA TRP A 295 24.89 3.67 1.06
C TRP A 295 24.92 3.96 2.57
N LEU A 296 25.51 3.07 3.37
CA LEU A 296 25.52 3.22 4.82
C LEU A 296 26.42 4.38 5.28
N GLU A 297 27.55 4.62 4.61
CA GLU A 297 28.36 5.81 4.87
C GLU A 297 27.57 7.10 4.69
N ALA A 298 26.80 7.21 3.61
CA ALA A 298 25.99 8.39 3.34
C ALA A 298 24.91 8.59 4.41
N VAL A 299 24.21 7.51 4.81
CA VAL A 299 23.17 7.57 5.84
C VAL A 299 23.74 7.90 7.22
N ILE A 300 24.82 7.22 7.64
CA ILE A 300 25.46 7.45 8.95
C ILE A 300 26.08 8.85 9.02
N ALA A 301 26.74 9.30 7.94
CA ALA A 301 27.28 10.66 7.87
C ALA A 301 26.16 11.71 7.95
N GLY A 302 25.03 11.47 7.28
CA GLY A 302 23.86 12.34 7.33
C GLY A 302 23.25 12.43 8.72
N ALA A 303 23.16 11.32 9.43
CA ALA A 303 22.67 11.26 10.80
C ALA A 303 23.66 11.96 11.77
N GLY A 304 24.97 11.71 11.64
CA GLY A 304 26.00 12.36 12.43
C GLY A 304 26.08 13.87 12.21
N GLN A 305 25.79 14.34 10.99
CA GLN A 305 25.70 15.77 10.65
C GLN A 305 24.33 16.40 10.97
N GLY A 306 23.34 15.60 11.38
CA GLY A 306 22.03 16.06 11.82
C GLY A 306 21.05 16.45 10.71
N TRP A 307 21.26 16.04 9.45
CA TRP A 307 20.29 16.24 8.38
C TRP A 307 19.51 14.96 8.02
N ILE A 308 19.88 13.80 8.56
CA ILE A 308 19.04 12.59 8.62
C ILE A 308 18.58 12.39 10.06
N SER A 309 17.30 12.12 10.23
CA SER A 309 16.73 11.84 11.54
C SER A 309 17.16 10.44 12.03
N ALA A 310 17.76 10.39 13.20
CA ALA A 310 18.00 9.17 13.98
C ALA A 310 17.05 9.09 15.19
N GLU A 311 16.01 9.93 15.24
CA GLU A 311 14.99 9.88 16.31
C GLU A 311 14.22 8.58 16.22
N GLU A 312 14.11 7.89 17.34
CA GLU A 312 13.22 6.77 17.52
C GLU A 312 11.87 7.29 18.04
N PRO A 313 10.79 7.13 17.26
CA PRO A 313 9.49 7.59 17.73
C PRO A 313 9.09 6.79 18.96
N SER A 314 8.83 7.50 20.04
CA SER A 314 8.38 6.88 21.30
C SER A 314 6.86 6.70 21.28
N LEU A 315 6.39 5.46 21.35
CA LEU A 315 4.98 5.12 21.61
C LEU A 315 4.61 5.30 23.09
N VAL A 316 5.13 6.31 23.76
CA VAL A 316 4.77 6.61 25.15
C VAL A 316 3.30 7.04 25.18
N GLY A 317 2.44 6.16 25.65
CA GLY A 317 1.01 6.42 25.80
C GLY A 317 0.09 5.68 24.82
N GLY A 318 0.59 5.19 23.68
CA GLY A 318 -0.19 4.35 22.74
C GLY A 318 -1.25 5.11 21.92
N PHE A 319 -1.27 6.45 21.98
CA PHE A 319 -2.25 7.25 21.24
C PHE A 319 -1.65 7.77 19.92
N ILE A 320 -2.44 7.68 18.83
CA ILE A 320 -2.05 8.19 17.51
C ILE A 320 -1.64 9.67 17.54
N GLN A 321 -2.21 10.46 18.43
CA GLN A 321 -1.89 11.88 18.59
C GLN A 321 -0.46 12.11 19.12
N ASP A 322 0.02 11.25 20.01
CA ASP A 322 1.38 11.32 20.53
C ASP A 322 2.38 10.96 19.46
N LEU A 323 2.06 9.91 18.68
CA LEU A 323 2.85 9.50 17.55
C LEU A 323 2.99 10.61 16.51
N ILE A 324 1.88 11.25 16.11
CA ILE A 324 1.89 12.37 15.16
C ILE A 324 2.76 13.52 15.68
N ARG A 325 2.69 13.83 16.96
CA ARG A 325 3.46 14.93 17.56
C ARG A 325 4.95 14.67 17.62
N GLU A 326 5.36 13.43 17.82
CA GLU A 326 6.77 13.03 17.92
C GLU A 326 7.41 12.75 16.55
N ASP A 327 6.62 12.36 15.55
CA ASP A 327 7.13 12.09 14.19
C ASP A 327 7.73 13.37 13.56
N ALA A 328 8.93 13.26 13.04
CA ALA A 328 9.67 14.41 12.51
C ALA A 328 8.97 15.04 11.29
N PHE A 329 8.38 14.25 10.40
CA PHE A 329 7.69 14.76 9.22
C PHE A 329 6.33 15.36 9.58
N LEU A 330 5.52 14.65 10.36
CA LEU A 330 4.18 15.09 10.75
C LEU A 330 4.18 16.28 11.70
N SER A 331 5.29 16.51 12.42
CA SER A 331 5.50 17.71 13.22
C SER A 331 6.16 18.87 12.46
N GLY A 332 6.34 18.75 11.13
CA GLY A 332 6.95 19.79 10.28
C GLY A 332 8.44 19.98 10.48
N ARG A 333 9.14 19.00 11.05
CA ARG A 333 10.59 19.04 11.33
C ARG A 333 11.44 18.31 10.30
N SER A 334 10.86 17.53 9.40
CA SER A 334 11.58 16.88 8.30
C SER A 334 11.10 17.37 6.94
N ALA A 335 12.03 17.71 6.05
CA ALA A 335 11.71 18.14 4.69
C ALA A 335 11.24 16.97 3.81
N MET A 336 11.78 15.78 4.04
CA MET A 336 11.41 14.56 3.30
C MET A 336 11.23 13.39 4.25
N LEU A 337 10.42 12.42 3.81
CA LEU A 337 10.19 11.17 4.50
C LEU A 337 10.09 10.04 3.47
N TYR A 338 10.93 9.01 3.60
CA TYR A 338 10.76 7.78 2.82
C TYR A 338 9.91 6.79 3.60
N SER A 339 8.72 6.49 3.10
CA SER A 339 7.75 5.65 3.82
C SER A 339 6.76 4.98 2.88
N ASP A 340 6.02 4.02 3.42
CA ASP A 340 4.95 3.28 2.75
C ASP A 340 3.62 4.05 2.72
N TYR A 341 2.60 3.39 2.15
CA TYR A 341 1.25 3.92 2.00
C TYR A 341 0.56 4.27 3.34
N TRP A 342 0.90 3.59 4.43
CA TRP A 342 0.31 3.84 5.74
C TRP A 342 0.52 5.28 6.22
N MET A 343 1.57 5.94 5.76
CA MET A 343 1.83 7.35 6.06
C MET A 343 0.67 8.26 5.62
N LEU A 344 -0.04 7.94 4.54
CA LEU A 344 -1.21 8.72 4.11
C LEU A 344 -2.33 8.74 5.16
N HIS A 345 -2.47 7.64 5.92
CA HIS A 345 -3.42 7.61 7.03
C HIS A 345 -3.00 8.57 8.15
N PHE A 346 -1.74 8.56 8.53
CA PHE A 346 -1.21 9.45 9.57
C PHE A 346 -1.26 10.92 9.16
N ILE A 347 -0.91 11.25 7.91
CA ILE A 347 -1.03 12.61 7.37
C ILE A 347 -2.50 13.09 7.41
N ARG A 348 -3.44 12.25 7.01
CA ARG A 348 -4.87 12.57 7.04
C ARG A 348 -5.34 12.85 8.47
N GLU A 349 -4.93 12.02 9.41
CA GLU A 349 -5.28 12.19 10.83
C GLU A 349 -4.61 13.44 11.43
N ALA A 350 -3.34 13.69 11.11
CA ALA A 350 -2.62 14.89 11.54
C ALA A 350 -3.28 16.16 11.00
N ASN A 351 -3.74 16.17 9.75
CA ASN A 351 -4.52 17.26 9.17
C ASN A 351 -5.86 17.45 9.87
N ARG A 352 -6.58 16.36 10.16
CA ARG A 352 -7.85 16.40 10.90
C ARG A 352 -7.68 17.02 12.28
N LEU A 353 -6.55 16.78 12.93
CA LEU A 353 -6.20 17.30 14.25
C LEU A 353 -5.55 18.70 14.18
N SER A 354 -5.33 19.25 12.99
CA SER A 354 -4.59 20.50 12.76
C SER A 354 -3.17 20.48 13.32
N GLN A 355 -2.53 19.31 13.37
CA GLN A 355 -1.17 19.12 13.83
C GLN A 355 -0.14 19.19 12.70
N PHE A 356 -0.56 18.89 11.46
CA PHE A 356 0.22 19.07 10.25
C PHE A 356 -0.60 19.90 9.25
N THR A 357 -0.14 21.11 8.96
CA THR A 357 -0.86 22.09 8.12
C THR A 357 -0.04 22.51 6.89
N ASP A 358 1.17 21.99 6.78
CA ASP A 358 2.06 22.29 5.66
C ASP A 358 1.55 21.66 4.36
N GLU A 359 1.84 22.32 3.24
CA GLU A 359 1.65 21.71 1.94
C GLU A 359 2.69 20.61 1.72
N TRP A 360 2.27 19.47 1.19
CA TRP A 360 3.12 18.33 0.96
C TRP A 360 2.83 17.65 -0.37
N GLY A 361 3.71 16.75 -0.79
CA GLY A 361 3.56 15.92 -1.97
C GLY A 361 4.27 14.59 -1.80
N ALA A 362 4.17 13.75 -2.82
CA ALA A 362 4.92 12.49 -2.90
C ALA A 362 5.44 12.26 -4.31
N VAL A 363 6.60 11.65 -4.43
CA VAL A 363 7.24 11.30 -5.71
C VAL A 363 7.73 9.86 -5.70
N ALA A 364 7.70 9.24 -6.87
CA ALA A 364 8.27 7.94 -7.14
C ALA A 364 9.79 8.07 -7.32
N LEU A 365 10.57 7.23 -6.62
CA LEU A 365 12.02 7.16 -6.84
C LEU A 365 12.37 6.33 -8.08
N SER A 366 13.60 6.50 -8.56
CA SER A 366 14.13 5.74 -9.69
C SER A 366 14.21 4.24 -9.35
N SER A 367 13.86 3.39 -10.32
CA SER A 367 14.06 1.93 -10.26
C SER A 367 15.46 1.49 -10.70
N GLN A 368 16.32 2.44 -11.08
CA GLN A 368 17.71 2.17 -11.44
C GLN A 368 18.55 2.04 -10.17
N GLY A 369 18.64 0.83 -9.65
CA GLY A 369 19.42 0.55 -8.45
C GLY A 369 20.90 0.23 -8.75
N PRO A 370 21.76 0.23 -7.73
CA PRO A 370 23.20 -0.04 -7.87
C PRO A 370 23.53 -1.45 -8.37
N SER A 371 22.62 -2.40 -8.21
CA SER A 371 22.81 -3.82 -8.54
C SER A 371 21.88 -4.32 -9.65
N GLY A 372 21.18 -3.42 -10.34
CA GLY A 372 20.19 -3.76 -11.36
C GLY A 372 18.79 -3.23 -11.00
N GLY A 373 17.75 -3.91 -11.44
CA GLY A 373 16.37 -3.52 -11.17
C GLY A 373 16.03 -3.50 -9.68
N ALA A 374 15.31 -2.47 -9.26
CA ALA A 374 14.82 -2.28 -7.90
C ALA A 374 13.32 -2.53 -7.83
N ASP A 375 12.83 -3.08 -6.72
CA ASP A 375 11.40 -3.20 -6.48
C ASP A 375 10.78 -1.92 -5.88
N ASN A 376 11.59 -0.96 -5.44
CA ASN A 376 11.15 0.28 -4.78
C ASN A 376 10.20 0.02 -3.59
N GLY A 377 10.40 -1.11 -2.89
CA GLY A 377 9.53 -1.55 -1.80
C GLY A 377 8.15 -2.03 -2.27
N VAL A 378 7.93 -2.17 -3.59
CA VAL A 378 6.72 -2.83 -4.11
C VAL A 378 6.72 -4.28 -3.66
N SER A 379 5.67 -4.68 -2.98
CA SER A 379 5.51 -6.05 -2.50
C SER A 379 4.06 -6.50 -2.59
N VAL A 380 3.90 -7.78 -2.86
CA VAL A 380 2.62 -8.48 -2.91
C VAL A 380 2.63 -9.48 -1.77
N SER A 381 1.91 -9.18 -0.70
CA SER A 381 1.87 -10.04 0.48
C SER A 381 1.18 -11.36 0.18
N TYR A 382 0.13 -11.32 -0.63
CA TYR A 382 -0.63 -12.50 -1.04
C TYR A 382 -1.36 -12.29 -2.35
N VAL A 383 -1.67 -13.40 -2.98
CA VAL A 383 -2.46 -13.50 -4.22
C VAL A 383 -3.71 -14.30 -3.90
N PHE A 384 -4.87 -13.84 -4.36
CA PHE A 384 -6.07 -14.66 -4.36
C PHE A 384 -6.09 -15.54 -5.60
N ALA A 385 -6.26 -16.83 -5.40
CA ALA A 385 -6.32 -17.85 -6.43
C ALA A 385 -7.57 -18.73 -6.24
N ILE A 386 -7.93 -19.47 -7.29
CA ILE A 386 -9.08 -20.37 -7.30
C ILE A 386 -8.55 -21.80 -7.18
N ASN A 387 -9.09 -22.57 -6.23
CA ASN A 387 -8.78 -23.99 -6.12
C ASN A 387 -9.33 -24.76 -7.31
N ALA A 388 -8.46 -25.45 -8.03
CA ALA A 388 -8.85 -26.25 -9.19
C ALA A 388 -9.80 -27.42 -8.85
N GLU A 389 -9.81 -27.87 -7.59
CA GLU A 389 -10.69 -28.92 -7.10
C GLU A 389 -12.04 -28.39 -6.58
N SER A 390 -12.23 -27.06 -6.54
CA SER A 390 -13.48 -26.45 -6.11
C SER A 390 -14.64 -26.78 -7.05
N PRO A 391 -15.82 -27.18 -6.55
CA PRO A 391 -17.02 -27.29 -7.35
C PRO A 391 -17.61 -25.92 -7.75
N HIS A 392 -17.13 -24.82 -7.16
CA HIS A 392 -17.65 -23.47 -7.31
C HIS A 392 -16.70 -22.53 -8.08
N ARG A 393 -15.86 -23.05 -8.99
CA ARG A 393 -14.82 -22.28 -9.71
C ARG A 393 -15.34 -21.05 -10.45
N ASP A 394 -16.50 -21.15 -11.11
CA ASP A 394 -17.08 -20.01 -11.82
C ASP A 394 -17.53 -18.91 -10.85
N LEU A 395 -18.12 -19.26 -9.71
CA LEU A 395 -18.50 -18.29 -8.69
C LEU A 395 -17.26 -17.68 -7.99
N ALA A 396 -16.23 -18.48 -7.76
CA ALA A 396 -14.95 -18.02 -7.24
C ALA A 396 -14.29 -17.02 -8.21
N TRP A 397 -14.42 -17.25 -9.53
CA TRP A 397 -13.97 -16.32 -10.55
C TRP A 397 -14.79 -15.02 -10.55
N GLU A 398 -16.12 -15.07 -10.40
CA GLU A 398 -16.94 -13.87 -10.25
C GLU A 398 -16.52 -13.02 -9.04
N TRP A 399 -16.20 -13.69 -7.92
CA TRP A 399 -15.68 -13.01 -6.75
C TRP A 399 -14.30 -12.37 -7.03
N LEU A 400 -13.40 -13.08 -7.72
CA LEU A 400 -12.09 -12.57 -8.09
C LEU A 400 -12.21 -11.31 -8.97
N LYS A 401 -13.08 -11.33 -10.00
CA LYS A 401 -13.37 -10.15 -10.83
C LYS A 401 -13.91 -8.99 -10.00
N PHE A 402 -14.79 -9.27 -9.06
CA PHE A 402 -15.39 -8.25 -8.21
C PHE A 402 -14.37 -7.53 -7.33
N VAL A 403 -13.49 -8.28 -6.66
CA VAL A 403 -12.48 -7.67 -5.76
C VAL A 403 -11.33 -6.98 -6.50
N HIS A 404 -11.21 -7.19 -7.81
CA HIS A 404 -10.26 -6.50 -8.67
C HIS A 404 -10.91 -5.48 -9.60
N GLY A 405 -12.21 -5.24 -9.46
CA GLY A 405 -12.94 -4.27 -10.26
C GLY A 405 -12.81 -2.83 -9.74
N GLN A 406 -13.14 -1.88 -10.62
CA GLN A 406 -13.08 -0.46 -10.36
C GLN A 406 -13.87 -0.03 -9.12
N ASP A 407 -15.12 -0.49 -8.98
CA ASP A 407 -16.00 -0.12 -7.86
C ASP A 407 -15.45 -0.55 -6.51
N PHE A 408 -14.79 -1.72 -6.48
CA PHE A 408 -14.12 -2.21 -5.29
C PHE A 408 -12.92 -1.33 -4.94
N ALA A 409 -12.06 -1.02 -5.90
CA ALA A 409 -10.87 -0.20 -5.70
C ALA A 409 -11.20 1.23 -5.23
N LEU A 410 -12.23 1.86 -5.80
CA LEU A 410 -12.72 3.17 -5.38
C LEU A 410 -13.16 3.17 -3.91
N ARG A 411 -13.84 2.10 -3.47
CA ARG A 411 -14.29 1.94 -2.09
C ARG A 411 -13.12 1.67 -1.14
N ALA A 412 -12.23 0.74 -1.49
CA ALA A 412 -11.04 0.41 -0.72
C ALA A 412 -10.13 1.64 -0.53
N GLY A 413 -9.90 2.41 -1.60
CA GLY A 413 -9.11 3.64 -1.56
C GLY A 413 -9.68 4.76 -0.66
N GLN A 414 -10.99 4.74 -0.39
CA GLN A 414 -11.65 5.69 0.52
C GLN A 414 -11.56 5.26 2.00
N GLN A 415 -11.55 3.96 2.29
CA GLN A 415 -11.55 3.46 3.65
C GLN A 415 -10.23 3.73 4.39
N GLY A 416 -9.11 3.84 3.67
CA GLY A 416 -7.82 4.23 4.24
C GLY A 416 -7.18 3.18 5.17
N PHE A 417 -7.71 1.97 5.20
CA PHE A 417 -7.15 0.83 5.92
C PHE A 417 -6.76 -0.24 4.92
N GLY A 418 -5.57 -0.81 5.07
CA GLY A 418 -5.02 -1.84 4.19
C GLY A 418 -3.91 -1.31 3.28
N ASP A 419 -3.46 -2.17 2.37
CA ASP A 419 -2.48 -1.83 1.35
C ASP A 419 -3.12 -1.04 0.19
N LEU A 420 -2.32 -0.64 -0.79
CA LEU A 420 -2.77 0.06 -1.99
C LEU A 420 -3.63 -0.84 -2.86
N PRO A 421 -4.84 -0.44 -3.28
CA PRO A 421 -5.60 -1.21 -4.26
C PRO A 421 -4.81 -1.38 -5.56
N SER A 422 -4.76 -2.58 -6.11
CA SER A 422 -4.05 -2.83 -7.37
C SER A 422 -4.71 -2.20 -8.58
N HIS A 423 -6.00 -1.85 -8.51
CA HIS A 423 -6.71 -1.21 -9.61
C HIS A 423 -6.43 0.30 -9.65
N LEU A 424 -6.02 0.81 -10.83
CA LEU A 424 -5.57 2.18 -11.07
C LEU A 424 -6.63 3.25 -10.78
N SER A 425 -7.92 2.91 -10.80
CA SER A 425 -9.00 3.83 -10.45
C SER A 425 -9.01 4.27 -8.98
N ALA A 426 -8.21 3.64 -8.12
CA ALA A 426 -7.98 4.11 -6.75
C ALA A 426 -7.39 5.53 -6.71
N VAL A 427 -6.78 5.97 -7.80
CA VAL A 427 -6.23 7.32 -8.00
C VAL A 427 -7.15 8.09 -8.93
N ASN A 428 -7.88 9.05 -8.40
CA ASN A 428 -8.88 9.81 -9.15
C ASN A 428 -8.36 11.07 -9.84
N ARG A 429 -7.13 11.52 -9.53
CA ARG A 429 -6.55 12.78 -10.01
C ARG A 429 -5.04 12.66 -10.11
N GLU A 430 -4.45 13.30 -11.13
CA GLU A 430 -2.98 13.33 -11.32
C GLU A 430 -2.24 14.01 -10.15
N ASP A 431 -2.89 14.98 -9.51
CA ASP A 431 -2.35 15.70 -8.35
C ASP A 431 -2.61 14.97 -7.00
N ASP A 432 -3.25 13.78 -7.00
CA ASP A 432 -3.38 12.95 -5.80
C ASP A 432 -1.99 12.40 -5.41
N PRO A 433 -1.50 12.67 -4.20
CA PRO A 433 -0.21 12.13 -3.75
C PRO A 433 -0.11 10.61 -3.83
N LYS A 434 -1.23 9.88 -3.79
CA LYS A 434 -1.28 8.42 -4.03
C LYS A 434 -0.77 8.03 -5.42
N ALA A 435 -0.88 8.94 -6.41
CA ALA A 435 -0.42 8.65 -7.76
C ALA A 435 1.09 8.31 -7.82
N ALA A 436 1.89 8.79 -6.87
CA ALA A 436 3.31 8.48 -6.80
C ALA A 436 3.58 6.97 -6.71
N PHE A 437 2.75 6.24 -5.98
CA PHE A 437 2.90 4.77 -5.81
C PHE A 437 2.68 4.02 -7.12
N TYR A 438 1.77 4.50 -7.96
CA TYR A 438 1.43 3.86 -9.25
C TYR A 438 2.35 4.31 -10.39
N ARG A 439 3.25 5.27 -10.15
CA ARG A 439 4.30 5.69 -11.09
C ARG A 439 5.64 5.00 -10.84
N LEU A 440 5.74 4.16 -9.81
CA LEU A 440 6.91 3.33 -9.59
C LEU A 440 7.05 2.32 -10.73
N ASP A 441 8.23 2.27 -11.35
CA ASP A 441 8.60 1.27 -12.35
C ASP A 441 9.39 0.16 -11.65
N ALA A 442 8.66 -0.69 -10.90
CA ALA A 442 9.27 -1.76 -10.12
C ALA A 442 9.63 -2.95 -11.00
N ASP A 443 10.80 -3.55 -10.76
CA ASP A 443 11.22 -4.77 -11.44
C ASP A 443 10.42 -5.98 -10.93
N PRO A 444 9.62 -6.65 -11.77
CA PRO A 444 8.84 -7.81 -11.37
C PRO A 444 9.70 -8.94 -10.78
N SER A 445 10.88 -9.19 -11.34
CA SER A 445 11.78 -10.24 -10.85
C SER A 445 12.31 -9.92 -9.44
N ALA A 446 12.51 -8.63 -9.13
CA ALA A 446 12.88 -8.21 -7.79
C ALA A 446 11.73 -8.41 -6.79
N ILE A 447 10.48 -8.15 -7.20
CA ILE A 447 9.27 -8.40 -6.39
C ILE A 447 9.13 -9.90 -6.08
N VAL A 448 9.27 -10.76 -7.10
CA VAL A 448 9.20 -12.23 -6.94
C VAL A 448 10.30 -12.71 -6.00
N LEU A 449 11.55 -12.33 -6.27
CA LEU A 449 12.70 -12.70 -5.46
C LEU A 449 12.53 -12.29 -3.99
N ARG A 450 12.03 -11.08 -3.73
CA ARG A 450 11.73 -10.64 -2.36
C ARG A 450 10.73 -11.56 -1.68
N SER A 451 9.64 -11.91 -2.38
CA SER A 451 8.63 -12.83 -1.84
C SER A 451 9.18 -14.21 -1.54
N GLU A 452 10.05 -14.73 -2.40
CA GLU A 452 10.72 -16.03 -2.19
C GLU A 452 11.67 -15.98 -0.98
N LEU A 453 12.50 -14.94 -0.88
CA LEU A 453 13.44 -14.77 0.25
C LEU A 453 12.72 -14.61 1.60
N GLN A 454 11.58 -13.92 1.61
CA GLN A 454 10.79 -13.74 2.83
C GLN A 454 10.16 -15.04 3.37
N ARG A 455 10.16 -16.13 2.62
CA ARG A 455 9.74 -17.46 3.07
C ARG A 455 10.85 -18.22 3.81
N GLU A 456 12.09 -17.78 3.66
CA GLU A 456 13.25 -18.51 4.13
C GLU A 456 13.69 -18.04 5.52
N ASP A 457 13.67 -18.93 6.49
CA ASP A 457 14.12 -18.61 7.87
C ASP A 457 15.53 -18.07 7.92
N TRP A 458 16.44 -18.61 7.07
CA TRP A 458 17.82 -18.14 7.01
C TRP A 458 17.91 -16.66 6.61
N TYR A 459 17.02 -16.19 5.74
CA TYR A 459 16.98 -14.80 5.28
C TYR A 459 16.57 -13.85 6.42
N TRP A 460 15.56 -14.22 7.18
CA TRP A 460 15.12 -13.44 8.34
C TRP A 460 16.17 -13.45 9.44
N ASN A 461 16.82 -14.58 9.69
CA ASN A 461 17.92 -14.66 10.65
C ASN A 461 19.10 -13.74 10.24
N LEU A 462 19.44 -13.71 8.96
CA LEU A 462 20.43 -12.79 8.42
C LEU A 462 19.99 -11.33 8.53
N PHE A 463 18.73 -11.02 8.16
CA PHE A 463 18.17 -9.67 8.27
C PHE A 463 18.25 -9.15 9.71
N PHE A 464 17.78 -9.92 10.67
CA PHE A 464 17.81 -9.52 12.08
C PHE A 464 19.23 -9.44 12.66
N LEU A 465 20.14 -10.32 12.25
CA LEU A 465 21.55 -10.20 12.60
C LEU A 465 22.12 -8.84 12.16
N VAL A 466 21.89 -8.47 10.88
CA VAL A 466 22.40 -7.19 10.35
C VAL A 466 21.79 -6.00 11.10
N VAL A 467 20.47 -5.99 11.30
CA VAL A 467 19.81 -4.91 12.04
C VAL A 467 20.38 -4.78 13.45
N SER A 468 20.42 -5.88 14.21
CA SER A 468 20.90 -5.88 15.59
C SER A 468 22.36 -5.44 15.73
N GLU A 469 23.24 -5.91 14.85
CA GLU A 469 24.66 -5.54 14.87
C GLU A 469 24.88 -4.06 14.54
N VAL A 470 24.12 -3.50 13.58
CA VAL A 470 24.20 -2.08 13.26
C VAL A 470 23.61 -1.22 14.38
N GLU A 471 22.49 -1.63 14.99
CA GLU A 471 21.89 -0.95 16.14
C GLU A 471 22.85 -0.85 17.32
N GLN A 472 23.50 -1.95 17.67
CA GLN A 472 24.45 -1.98 18.79
C GLN A 472 25.67 -1.09 18.56
N ARG A 473 26.10 -0.93 17.31
CA ARG A 473 27.27 -0.13 16.93
C ARG A 473 26.94 1.28 16.46
N LEU A 474 25.67 1.63 16.38
CA LEU A 474 25.26 2.94 15.91
C LEU A 474 25.91 4.11 16.68
N PRO A 475 26.06 4.09 18.01
CA PRO A 475 26.76 5.15 18.74
C PRO A 475 28.22 5.32 18.26
N ASP A 476 28.97 4.23 18.08
CA ASP A 476 30.34 4.26 17.64
C ASP A 476 30.50 4.72 16.19
N LEU A 477 29.52 4.35 15.33
CA LEU A 477 29.46 4.84 13.95
C LEU A 477 29.19 6.34 13.90
N LEU A 478 28.25 6.84 14.72
CA LEU A 478 27.90 8.26 14.76
C LEU A 478 29.01 9.12 15.37
N SER A 479 29.80 8.59 16.34
CA SER A 479 30.97 9.30 16.89
C SER A 479 32.17 9.25 15.97
N GLY A 480 32.21 8.31 15.01
CA GLY A 480 33.37 8.04 14.15
C GLY A 480 34.43 7.15 14.77
N ASP A 481 34.16 6.52 15.93
CA ASP A 481 35.03 5.57 16.58
C ASP A 481 35.11 4.24 15.82
N LEU A 482 34.09 3.93 15.01
CA LEU A 482 34.01 2.78 14.12
C LEU A 482 33.71 3.24 12.69
N SER A 483 34.48 2.76 11.71
CA SER A 483 34.13 3.02 10.28
C SER A 483 33.04 2.09 9.80
N VAL A 484 32.24 2.54 8.83
CA VAL A 484 31.24 1.70 8.16
C VAL A 484 31.87 0.50 7.47
N ALA A 485 33.05 0.69 6.85
CA ALA A 485 33.79 -0.39 6.20
C ALA A 485 34.20 -1.49 7.18
N ASP A 486 34.77 -1.14 8.36
CA ASP A 486 35.14 -2.12 9.38
C ASP A 486 33.91 -2.83 9.95
N MET A 487 32.81 -2.12 10.14
CA MET A 487 31.54 -2.70 10.58
C MET A 487 31.01 -3.71 9.55
N LEU A 488 30.99 -3.36 8.26
CA LEU A 488 30.52 -4.26 7.20
C LEU A 488 31.41 -5.49 7.02
N ALA A 489 32.72 -5.33 7.13
CA ALA A 489 33.66 -6.47 7.11
C ALA A 489 33.40 -7.44 8.28
N GLY A 490 33.15 -6.93 9.48
CA GLY A 490 32.75 -7.74 10.63
C GLY A 490 31.39 -8.42 10.43
N LEU A 491 30.40 -7.70 9.90
CA LEU A 491 29.09 -8.24 9.56
C LEU A 491 29.17 -9.36 8.52
N GLN A 492 30.00 -9.19 7.49
CA GLN A 492 30.22 -10.22 6.47
C GLN A 492 30.66 -11.53 7.10
N GLN A 493 31.64 -11.47 8.02
CA GLN A 493 32.17 -12.65 8.75
C GLN A 493 31.06 -13.29 9.64
N SER A 494 30.30 -12.47 10.37
CA SER A 494 29.20 -12.96 11.22
C SER A 494 28.12 -13.63 10.39
N ALA A 495 27.79 -13.06 9.23
CA ALA A 495 26.81 -13.59 8.28
C ALA A 495 27.30 -14.92 7.65
N GLU A 496 28.57 -15.01 7.28
CA GLU A 496 29.17 -16.25 6.77
C GLU A 496 29.11 -17.36 7.83
N ALA A 497 29.43 -17.06 9.09
CA ALA A 497 29.30 -18.00 10.18
C ALA A 497 27.85 -18.45 10.43
N LEU A 498 26.90 -17.52 10.41
CA LEU A 498 25.46 -17.83 10.54
C LEU A 498 24.99 -18.78 9.44
N LEU A 499 25.32 -18.49 8.19
CA LEU A 499 24.83 -19.27 7.05
C LEU A 499 25.58 -20.59 6.84
N ALA A 500 26.79 -20.75 7.41
CA ALA A 500 27.51 -22.02 7.43
C ALA A 500 26.95 -23.04 8.45
N THR A 501 26.32 -22.56 9.53
CA THR A 501 25.60 -23.42 10.49
C THR A 501 24.24 -23.73 9.89
N GLY A 502 24.06 -24.93 9.30
CA GLY A 502 22.81 -25.33 8.62
C GLY A 502 21.55 -25.17 9.48
N PRO A 503 20.35 -25.39 8.92
CA PRO A 503 19.07 -25.18 9.61
C PRO A 503 18.95 -26.13 10.82
N GLY A 504 19.23 -25.64 12.03
CA GLY A 504 19.10 -26.49 13.21
C GLY A 504 19.54 -25.88 14.54
N GLU A 505 20.34 -24.84 14.57
CA GLU A 505 20.69 -24.16 15.83
C GLU A 505 20.16 -22.72 15.79
N ALA A 506 18.92 -22.54 16.22
CA ALA A 506 18.38 -21.22 16.50
C ALA A 506 19.26 -20.55 17.57
N VAL A 507 19.97 -19.50 17.21
CA VAL A 507 20.50 -18.54 18.17
C VAL A 507 19.28 -17.86 18.78
N ALA A 508 18.93 -18.25 19.99
CA ALA A 508 17.85 -17.60 20.75
C ALA A 508 18.19 -16.11 20.93
N PRO A 509 17.17 -15.23 20.91
CA PRO A 509 17.33 -13.78 21.03
C PRO A 509 17.90 -13.35 22.37
#